data_2c5fd11a9cfe3d86ba655988d8c012f8
#
_entry.id   2c5fd11a9cfe3d86ba655988d8c012f8
#
_cell.length_a   1.000
_cell.length_b   1.000
_cell.length_c   1.000
_cell.angle_alpha   90.00
_cell.angle_beta   90.00
_cell.angle_gamma   90.00
#
_symmetry.space_group_name_H-M   'P 1'
#
loop_
_entity.id
_entity.type
_entity.pdbx_description
1 polymer ?
#
loop_
_entity_poly.entity_id
_entity_poly.type
_entity_poly.pdbx_seq_one_letter_code
_entity_poly.pdbx_strand_id
1 'polypeptide(L)'
;MRFYRPLGTIAALTFDLDDTLYDNRPVIDRTMQESLNFVRGYHPALANFDAQMLQSWRDELLQNEPEIYHDVTEWRWRALEHGLRKAGLTAQEATAGADAAMANFAQWRSRIDVPQETHDTLTKLAQKWPLVAITNGNAQPELFGLSGYFEFVLRAGPDGRSKPYADMYHLAAEKLNVPLGQILHVGDDLTTDVAGAIRCGMQACWIKPENADLMQTADSRLLPHVEISRLASLTSLI
;
A
#
# COMPACT_ATOMS: atom_id res chain seq x y z
N MET A 1 -1.73 23.15 -6.77
CA MET A 1 -0.36 22.76 -6.39
C MET A 1 0.22 23.83 -5.49
N ARG A 2 0.79 23.45 -4.36
CA ARG A 2 1.45 24.36 -3.39
C ARG A 2 2.85 23.84 -3.09
N PHE A 3 3.85 24.70 -3.18
CA PHE A 3 5.24 24.36 -2.93
C PHE A 3 5.67 24.80 -1.53
N TYR A 4 6.32 23.91 -0.81
CA TYR A 4 6.93 24.17 0.51
C TYR A 4 8.45 24.14 0.47
N ARG A 5 9.03 23.43 -0.50
CA ARG A 5 10.46 23.31 -0.76
C ARG A 5 10.70 23.43 -2.26
N PRO A 6 11.87 23.92 -2.71
CA PRO A 6 12.25 23.86 -4.12
C PRO A 6 12.24 22.40 -4.61
N LEU A 7 11.62 22.17 -5.77
CA LEU A 7 11.82 20.92 -6.50
C LEU A 7 13.13 21.00 -7.28
N GLY A 8 13.97 19.98 -7.14
CA GLY A 8 15.12 19.74 -8.00
C GLY A 8 14.71 19.07 -9.32
N THR A 9 15.71 18.63 -10.06
CA THR A 9 15.48 17.80 -11.26
C THR A 9 14.70 16.54 -10.90
N ILE A 10 13.69 16.19 -11.70
CA ILE A 10 12.95 14.95 -11.60
C ILE A 10 13.34 14.06 -12.77
N ALA A 11 13.87 12.87 -12.48
CA ALA A 11 14.24 11.87 -13.46
C ALA A 11 13.32 10.61 -13.39
N ALA A 12 12.59 10.42 -12.30
CA ALA A 12 11.63 9.33 -12.13
C ALA A 12 10.54 9.72 -11.13
N LEU A 13 9.40 9.05 -11.21
CA LEU A 13 8.31 9.15 -10.23
C LEU A 13 8.06 7.81 -9.56
N THR A 14 7.83 7.85 -8.24
CA THR A 14 7.32 6.69 -7.51
C THR A 14 5.98 7.03 -6.88
N PHE A 15 5.06 6.06 -6.82
CA PHE A 15 3.70 6.27 -6.32
C PHE A 15 3.36 5.25 -5.24
N ASP A 16 2.74 5.70 -4.16
CA ASP A 16 1.88 4.85 -3.40
C ASP A 16 0.63 4.48 -4.22
N LEU A 17 -0.10 3.44 -3.83
CA LEU A 17 -1.28 2.97 -4.55
C LEU A 17 -2.58 3.39 -3.86
N ASP A 18 -2.81 2.87 -2.65
CA ASP A 18 -4.04 3.02 -1.88
C ASP A 18 -4.25 4.49 -1.47
N ASP A 19 -5.43 5.05 -1.69
CA ASP A 19 -5.79 6.45 -1.40
C ASP A 19 -4.92 7.51 -2.11
N THR A 20 -3.98 7.06 -2.96
CA THR A 20 -3.14 7.89 -3.83
C THR A 20 -3.60 7.85 -5.28
N LEU A 21 -3.81 6.66 -5.85
CA LEU A 21 -4.23 6.47 -7.24
C LEU A 21 -5.72 6.16 -7.38
N TYR A 22 -6.35 5.72 -6.33
CA TYR A 22 -7.78 5.39 -6.24
C TYR A 22 -8.24 5.47 -4.78
N ASP A 23 -9.55 5.63 -4.55
CA ASP A 23 -10.14 5.53 -3.22
C ASP A 23 -10.17 4.06 -2.77
N ASN A 24 -9.34 3.75 -1.78
CA ASN A 24 -9.22 2.39 -1.23
C ASN A 24 -10.32 2.05 -0.22
N ARG A 25 -10.91 3.03 0.44
CA ARG A 25 -11.84 2.81 1.56
C ARG A 25 -13.03 1.90 1.20
N PRO A 26 -13.78 2.11 0.11
CA PRO A 26 -14.89 1.23 -0.25
C PRO A 26 -14.46 -0.20 -0.54
N VAL A 27 -13.27 -0.36 -1.12
CA VAL A 27 -12.71 -1.66 -1.50
C VAL A 27 -12.28 -2.44 -0.26
N ILE A 28 -11.56 -1.80 0.65
CA ILE A 28 -11.05 -2.48 1.85
C ILE A 28 -12.18 -2.85 2.81
N ASP A 29 -13.18 -1.97 2.99
CA ASP A 29 -14.34 -2.23 3.82
C ASP A 29 -15.11 -3.45 3.32
N ARG A 30 -15.39 -3.51 2.01
CA ARG A 30 -16.05 -4.66 1.38
C ARG A 30 -15.20 -5.92 1.47
N THR A 31 -13.91 -5.83 1.19
CA THR A 31 -12.98 -6.95 1.27
C THR A 31 -12.95 -7.55 2.67
N MET A 32 -12.89 -6.72 3.70
CA MET A 32 -12.92 -7.17 5.09
C MET A 32 -14.22 -7.88 5.43
N GLN A 33 -15.37 -7.30 5.04
CA GLN A 33 -16.67 -7.92 5.29
C GLN A 33 -16.80 -9.30 4.61
N GLU A 34 -16.46 -9.39 3.33
CA GLU A 34 -16.58 -10.63 2.55
C GLU A 34 -15.58 -11.70 3.02
N SER A 35 -14.37 -11.29 3.40
CA SER A 35 -13.37 -12.18 4.00
C SER A 35 -13.86 -12.76 5.33
N LEU A 36 -14.47 -11.95 6.20
CA LEU A 36 -15.06 -12.44 7.45
C LEU A 36 -16.19 -13.42 7.19
N ASN A 37 -17.08 -13.11 6.25
CA ASN A 37 -18.19 -14.00 5.87
C ASN A 37 -17.68 -15.35 5.32
N PHE A 38 -16.63 -15.31 4.49
CA PHE A 38 -15.99 -16.51 3.96
C PHE A 38 -15.46 -17.42 5.08
N VAL A 39 -14.69 -16.85 6.02
CA VAL A 39 -14.11 -17.61 7.13
C VAL A 39 -15.19 -18.19 8.05
N ARG A 40 -16.26 -17.44 8.35
CA ARG A 40 -17.41 -17.95 9.11
C ARG A 40 -18.07 -19.16 8.46
N GLY A 41 -18.18 -19.15 7.15
CA GLY A 41 -18.76 -20.25 6.38
C GLY A 41 -17.84 -21.45 6.15
N TYR A 42 -16.55 -21.30 6.43
CA TYR A 42 -15.55 -22.31 6.09
C TYR A 42 -15.64 -23.55 6.98
N HIS A 43 -15.85 -23.36 8.29
CA HIS A 43 -15.95 -24.46 9.24
C HIS A 43 -16.89 -24.11 10.41
N PRO A 44 -17.72 -25.05 10.95
CA PRO A 44 -18.67 -24.76 12.03
C PRO A 44 -18.04 -24.11 13.29
N ALA A 45 -16.82 -24.47 13.64
CA ALA A 45 -16.09 -23.87 14.76
C ALA A 45 -15.81 -22.37 14.58
N LEU A 46 -15.94 -21.84 13.36
CA LEU A 46 -15.69 -20.44 13.01
C LEU A 46 -16.99 -19.63 12.82
N ALA A 47 -18.14 -20.17 13.13
CA ALA A 47 -19.43 -19.51 12.94
C ALA A 47 -19.51 -18.10 13.59
N ASN A 48 -18.76 -17.88 14.67
CA ASN A 48 -18.67 -16.60 15.37
C ASN A 48 -17.40 -15.81 15.06
N PHE A 49 -16.64 -16.19 14.02
CA PHE A 49 -15.42 -15.50 13.65
C PHE A 49 -15.69 -14.01 13.32
N ASP A 50 -14.87 -13.12 13.85
CA ASP A 50 -14.99 -11.68 13.64
C ASP A 50 -13.62 -11.00 13.48
N ALA A 51 -13.65 -9.70 13.26
CA ALA A 51 -12.43 -8.91 13.08
C ALA A 51 -11.56 -8.86 14.35
N GLN A 52 -12.18 -8.94 15.53
CA GLN A 52 -11.46 -8.92 16.80
C GLN A 52 -10.69 -10.23 17.02
N MET A 53 -11.28 -11.37 16.66
CA MET A 53 -10.58 -12.66 16.68
C MET A 53 -9.38 -12.66 15.73
N LEU A 54 -9.55 -12.16 14.51
CA LEU A 54 -8.43 -12.06 13.56
C LEU A 54 -7.32 -11.15 14.12
N GLN A 55 -7.68 -10.03 14.72
CA GLN A 55 -6.70 -9.12 15.32
C GLN A 55 -5.97 -9.79 16.49
N SER A 56 -6.69 -10.51 17.35
CA SER A 56 -6.06 -11.28 18.45
C SER A 56 -5.02 -12.29 17.95
N TRP A 57 -5.35 -13.02 16.88
CA TRP A 57 -4.41 -13.97 16.28
C TRP A 57 -3.17 -13.29 15.67
N ARG A 58 -3.38 -12.10 15.08
CA ARG A 58 -2.27 -11.27 14.61
C ARG A 58 -1.37 -10.78 15.74
N ASP A 59 -1.96 -10.31 16.84
CA ASP A 59 -1.24 -9.80 17.98
C ASP A 59 -0.40 -10.90 18.67
N GLU A 60 -0.93 -12.14 18.73
CA GLU A 60 -0.17 -13.29 19.24
C GLU A 60 1.07 -13.58 18.38
N LEU A 61 0.97 -13.50 17.06
CA LEU A 61 2.12 -13.67 16.16
C LEU A 61 3.14 -12.54 16.33
N LEU A 62 2.65 -11.31 16.43
CA LEU A 62 3.49 -10.12 16.57
C LEU A 62 4.35 -10.14 17.83
N GLN A 63 3.84 -10.73 18.92
CA GLN A 63 4.62 -10.91 20.18
C GLN A 63 5.85 -11.80 19.98
N ASN A 64 5.77 -12.80 19.10
CA ASN A 64 6.85 -13.74 18.84
C ASN A 64 7.74 -13.33 17.66
N GLU A 65 7.17 -12.60 16.72
CA GLU A 65 7.82 -12.17 15.47
C GLU A 65 7.50 -10.71 15.18
N PRO A 66 8.16 -9.75 15.84
CA PRO A 66 7.85 -8.33 15.72
C PRO A 66 7.96 -7.77 14.32
N GLU A 67 8.80 -8.33 13.46
CA GLU A 67 8.99 -7.86 12.07
C GLU A 67 7.93 -8.36 11.10
N ILE A 68 7.05 -9.29 11.50
CA ILE A 68 6.04 -9.87 10.59
C ILE A 68 5.06 -8.81 10.04
N TYR A 69 4.86 -7.72 10.76
CA TYR A 69 3.95 -6.65 10.33
C TYR A 69 4.38 -5.97 9.03
N HIS A 70 5.64 -6.11 8.64
CA HIS A 70 6.12 -5.58 7.38
C HIS A 70 5.54 -6.30 6.15
N ASP A 71 5.16 -7.58 6.30
CA ASP A 71 4.46 -8.33 5.26
C ASP A 71 3.00 -8.58 5.68
N VAL A 72 2.11 -7.67 5.30
CA VAL A 72 0.69 -7.74 5.68
C VAL A 72 -0.02 -8.97 5.11
N THR A 73 0.52 -9.55 4.01
CA THR A 73 -0.03 -10.75 3.37
C THR A 73 0.36 -11.99 4.15
N GLU A 74 1.64 -12.16 4.43
CA GLU A 74 2.16 -13.25 5.23
C GLU A 74 1.58 -13.21 6.65
N TRP A 75 1.54 -12.03 7.27
CA TRP A 75 0.97 -11.86 8.60
C TRP A 75 -0.51 -12.27 8.66
N ARG A 76 -1.32 -11.90 7.66
CA ARG A 76 -2.72 -12.32 7.57
C ARG A 76 -2.85 -13.83 7.38
N TRP A 77 -2.07 -14.40 6.45
CA TRP A 77 -2.10 -15.83 6.18
C TRP A 77 -1.74 -16.65 7.42
N ARG A 78 -0.65 -16.29 8.09
CA ARG A 78 -0.20 -17.00 9.31
C ARG A 78 -1.17 -16.82 10.47
N ALA A 79 -1.78 -15.65 10.61
CA ALA A 79 -2.81 -15.44 11.62
C ALA A 79 -4.04 -16.32 11.38
N LEU A 80 -4.47 -16.47 10.14
CA LEU A 80 -5.56 -17.37 9.77
C LEU A 80 -5.20 -18.82 10.05
N GLU A 81 -4.04 -19.29 9.58
CA GLU A 81 -3.58 -20.67 9.82
C GLU A 81 -3.49 -20.97 11.32
N HIS A 82 -2.86 -20.11 12.09
CA HIS A 82 -2.76 -20.22 13.55
C HIS A 82 -4.15 -20.31 14.22
N GLY A 83 -5.04 -19.41 13.85
CA GLY A 83 -6.39 -19.37 14.42
C GLY A 83 -7.24 -20.57 14.07
N LEU A 84 -7.15 -21.08 12.84
CA LEU A 84 -7.81 -22.30 12.40
C LEU A 84 -7.34 -23.52 13.19
N ARG A 85 -6.05 -23.62 13.48
CA ARG A 85 -5.52 -24.67 14.37
C ARG A 85 -6.04 -24.53 15.80
N LYS A 86 -6.13 -23.32 16.33
CA LYS A 86 -6.74 -23.07 17.65
C LYS A 86 -8.23 -23.45 17.68
N ALA A 87 -8.93 -23.34 16.57
CA ALA A 87 -10.32 -23.77 16.42
C ALA A 87 -10.47 -25.30 16.29
N GLY A 88 -9.37 -26.05 16.32
CA GLY A 88 -9.37 -27.52 16.34
C GLY A 88 -9.18 -28.20 14.98
N LEU A 89 -8.88 -27.45 13.92
CA LEU A 89 -8.57 -28.02 12.61
C LEU A 89 -7.16 -28.67 12.65
N THR A 90 -6.98 -29.71 11.85
CA THR A 90 -5.66 -30.32 11.63
C THR A 90 -4.73 -29.33 10.92
N ALA A 91 -3.43 -29.55 10.94
CA ALA A 91 -2.47 -28.72 10.25
C ALA A 91 -2.78 -28.56 8.75
N GLN A 92 -3.12 -29.66 8.09
CA GLN A 92 -3.46 -29.66 6.67
C GLN A 92 -4.75 -28.88 6.37
N GLU A 93 -5.79 -29.05 7.17
CA GLU A 93 -7.05 -28.30 7.04
C GLU A 93 -6.85 -26.81 7.32
N ALA A 94 -6.03 -26.44 8.32
CA ALA A 94 -5.73 -25.07 8.66
C ALA A 94 -4.95 -24.35 7.52
N THR A 95 -3.94 -25.00 6.97
CA THR A 95 -3.20 -24.49 5.81
C THR A 95 -4.14 -24.28 4.61
N ALA A 96 -4.92 -25.31 4.25
CA ALA A 96 -5.89 -25.21 3.14
C ALA A 96 -6.95 -24.12 3.38
N GLY A 97 -7.40 -23.96 4.63
CA GLY A 97 -8.34 -22.92 5.03
C GLY A 97 -7.75 -21.51 4.93
N ALA A 98 -6.49 -21.33 5.35
CA ALA A 98 -5.78 -20.07 5.22
C ALA A 98 -5.57 -19.70 3.74
N ASP A 99 -5.15 -20.65 2.90
CA ASP A 99 -4.99 -20.47 1.45
C ASP A 99 -6.31 -20.04 0.80
N ALA A 100 -7.41 -20.74 1.11
CA ALA A 100 -8.73 -20.43 0.58
C ALA A 100 -9.23 -19.04 1.03
N ALA A 101 -9.00 -18.68 2.31
CA ALA A 101 -9.36 -17.37 2.84
C ALA A 101 -8.54 -16.24 2.20
N MET A 102 -7.25 -16.45 1.96
CA MET A 102 -6.40 -15.49 1.26
C MET A 102 -6.77 -15.35 -0.22
N ALA A 103 -7.14 -16.43 -0.90
CA ALA A 103 -7.65 -16.37 -2.27
C ALA A 103 -8.96 -15.56 -2.35
N ASN A 104 -9.88 -15.76 -1.41
CA ASN A 104 -11.11 -14.98 -1.30
C ASN A 104 -10.79 -13.50 -1.03
N PHE A 105 -9.88 -13.21 -0.10
CA PHE A 105 -9.43 -11.85 0.19
C PHE A 105 -8.85 -11.16 -1.06
N ALA A 106 -7.93 -11.82 -1.77
CA ALA A 106 -7.31 -11.29 -2.98
C ALA A 106 -8.33 -10.99 -4.08
N GLN A 107 -9.34 -11.85 -4.25
CA GLN A 107 -10.42 -11.65 -5.21
C GLN A 107 -11.22 -10.36 -4.94
N TRP A 108 -11.57 -10.10 -3.69
CA TRP A 108 -12.30 -8.89 -3.31
C TRP A 108 -11.39 -7.65 -3.32
N ARG A 109 -10.14 -7.81 -2.86
CA ARG A 109 -9.14 -6.74 -2.83
C ARG A 109 -8.76 -6.22 -4.22
N SER A 110 -8.95 -7.04 -5.24
CA SER A 110 -8.67 -6.68 -6.64
C SER A 110 -9.83 -5.99 -7.36
N ARG A 111 -10.98 -5.80 -6.71
CA ARG A 111 -12.15 -5.10 -7.29
C ARG A 111 -12.05 -3.60 -7.08
N ILE A 112 -10.99 -3.03 -7.59
CA ILE A 112 -10.67 -1.61 -7.52
C ILE A 112 -11.18 -0.93 -8.79
N ASP A 113 -11.96 0.14 -8.62
CA ASP A 113 -12.39 1.02 -9.70
C ASP A 113 -11.42 2.22 -9.76
N VAL A 114 -10.54 2.20 -10.75
CA VAL A 114 -9.55 3.26 -10.93
C VAL A 114 -10.18 4.41 -11.71
N PRO A 115 -10.14 5.65 -11.19
CA PRO A 115 -10.69 6.80 -11.91
C PRO A 115 -10.02 7.01 -13.27
N GLN A 116 -10.79 7.37 -14.28
CA GLN A 116 -10.26 7.68 -15.62
C GLN A 116 -9.20 8.78 -15.58
N GLU A 117 -9.36 9.77 -14.69
CA GLU A 117 -8.35 10.82 -14.45
C GLU A 117 -6.99 10.25 -14.05
N THR A 118 -6.97 9.17 -13.28
CA THR A 118 -5.72 8.48 -12.90
C THR A 118 -5.06 7.87 -14.14
N HIS A 119 -5.80 7.15 -14.96
CA HIS A 119 -5.28 6.58 -16.21
C HIS A 119 -4.74 7.66 -17.15
N ASP A 120 -5.48 8.74 -17.37
CA ASP A 120 -5.08 9.85 -18.22
C ASP A 120 -3.82 10.55 -17.70
N THR A 121 -3.72 10.68 -16.37
CA THR A 121 -2.56 11.30 -15.71
C THR A 121 -1.32 10.43 -15.84
N LEU A 122 -1.41 9.15 -15.47
CA LEU A 122 -0.29 8.21 -15.56
C LEU A 122 0.21 8.06 -17.00
N THR A 123 -0.71 8.03 -17.99
CA THR A 123 -0.36 8.01 -19.42
C THR A 123 0.52 9.20 -19.80
N LYS A 124 0.19 10.41 -19.35
CA LYS A 124 0.97 11.62 -19.65
C LYS A 124 2.33 11.61 -18.94
N LEU A 125 2.35 11.21 -17.67
CA LEU A 125 3.58 11.18 -16.88
C LEU A 125 4.57 10.13 -17.42
N ALA A 126 4.09 8.95 -17.83
CA ALA A 126 4.89 7.87 -18.39
C ALA A 126 5.58 8.24 -19.71
N GLN A 127 5.09 9.24 -20.44
CA GLN A 127 5.76 9.76 -21.65
C GLN A 127 7.07 10.52 -21.33
N LYS A 128 7.23 10.97 -20.08
CA LYS A 128 8.37 11.79 -19.68
C LYS A 128 9.29 11.09 -18.68
N TRP A 129 8.73 10.27 -17.79
CA TRP A 129 9.47 9.63 -16.70
C TRP A 129 9.11 8.16 -16.55
N PRO A 130 10.06 7.30 -16.16
CA PRO A 130 9.73 5.98 -15.66
C PRO A 130 8.91 6.12 -14.37
N LEU A 131 7.87 5.29 -14.25
CA LEU A 131 6.97 5.24 -13.10
C LEU A 131 7.16 3.91 -12.35
N VAL A 132 7.14 3.96 -11.04
CA VAL A 132 7.25 2.79 -10.14
C VAL A 132 6.16 2.89 -9.08
N ALA A 133 5.57 1.76 -8.69
CA ALA A 133 4.70 1.70 -7.53
C ALA A 133 5.46 1.20 -6.31
N ILE A 134 5.22 1.80 -5.12
CA ILE A 134 5.79 1.40 -3.83
C ILE A 134 4.66 1.36 -2.80
N THR A 135 4.21 0.18 -2.40
CA THR A 135 3.06 0.02 -1.52
C THR A 135 3.37 -0.78 -0.25
N ASN A 136 2.76 -0.36 0.87
CA ASN A 136 2.69 -1.16 2.10
C ASN A 136 1.55 -2.19 2.07
N GLY A 137 0.64 -2.04 1.11
CA GLY A 137 -0.51 -2.91 0.93
C GLY A 137 -0.23 -4.10 0.03
N ASN A 138 -1.27 -4.88 -0.18
CA ASN A 138 -1.25 -6.09 -1.00
C ASN A 138 -2.11 -5.99 -2.27
N ALA A 139 -2.39 -4.78 -2.73
CA ALA A 139 -3.05 -4.55 -4.00
C ALA A 139 -2.18 -5.07 -5.15
N GLN A 140 -2.83 -5.66 -6.16
CA GLN A 140 -2.18 -6.22 -7.35
C GLN A 140 -2.59 -5.40 -8.57
N PRO A 141 -1.80 -4.38 -8.98
CA PRO A 141 -2.13 -3.49 -10.10
C PRO A 141 -2.46 -4.20 -11.41
N GLU A 142 -1.96 -5.43 -11.57
CA GLU A 142 -2.21 -6.31 -12.69
C GLU A 142 -3.70 -6.66 -12.86
N LEU A 143 -4.45 -6.70 -11.74
CA LEU A 143 -5.83 -7.15 -11.72
C LEU A 143 -6.85 -6.01 -11.92
N PHE A 144 -6.39 -4.75 -11.89
CA PHE A 144 -7.27 -3.58 -12.04
C PHE A 144 -6.71 -2.51 -13.00
N GLY A 145 -5.87 -2.95 -13.94
CA GLY A 145 -5.51 -2.16 -15.13
C GLY A 145 -4.42 -1.09 -14.92
N LEU A 146 -3.65 -1.16 -13.83
CA LEU A 146 -2.56 -0.21 -13.58
C LEU A 146 -1.15 -0.74 -13.90
N SER A 147 -0.98 -2.04 -14.10
CA SER A 147 0.36 -2.63 -14.31
C SER A 147 1.11 -2.06 -15.52
N GLY A 148 0.39 -1.70 -16.57
CA GLY A 148 0.99 -1.18 -17.81
C GLY A 148 1.65 0.20 -17.69
N TYR A 149 1.48 0.89 -16.56
CA TYR A 149 2.10 2.20 -16.33
C TYR A 149 3.43 2.12 -15.60
N PHE A 150 3.67 1.05 -14.85
CA PHE A 150 4.83 0.92 -13.98
C PHE A 150 5.89 0.02 -14.57
N GLU A 151 7.16 0.46 -14.50
CA GLU A 151 8.32 -0.38 -14.81
C GLU A 151 8.36 -1.63 -13.90
N PHE A 152 8.02 -1.44 -12.63
CA PHE A 152 7.85 -2.48 -11.62
C PHE A 152 7.06 -1.98 -10.42
N VAL A 153 6.64 -2.92 -9.58
CA VAL A 153 5.92 -2.67 -8.32
C VAL A 153 6.73 -3.25 -7.17
N LEU A 154 6.98 -2.44 -6.14
CA LEU A 154 7.61 -2.88 -4.89
C LEU A 154 6.56 -3.00 -3.79
N ARG A 155 6.59 -4.12 -3.08
CA ARG A 155 5.66 -4.43 -1.99
C ARG A 155 6.40 -4.68 -0.70
N ALA A 156 5.88 -4.14 0.38
CA ALA A 156 6.37 -4.44 1.72
C ALA A 156 6.28 -5.95 2.01
N GLY A 157 7.29 -6.46 2.68
CA GLY A 157 7.54 -7.89 2.87
C GLY A 157 8.51 -8.42 1.82
N PRO A 158 8.04 -8.79 0.63
CA PRO A 158 8.91 -9.36 -0.41
C PRO A 158 10.06 -8.46 -0.87
N ASP A 159 9.84 -7.15 -0.97
CA ASP A 159 10.82 -6.19 -1.50
C ASP A 159 11.48 -5.34 -0.41
N GLY A 160 11.22 -5.63 0.85
CA GLY A 160 11.80 -4.94 1.99
C GLY A 160 10.77 -4.56 3.04
N ARG A 161 11.22 -3.86 4.10
CA ARG A 161 10.34 -3.39 5.15
C ARG A 161 9.36 -2.33 4.62
N SER A 162 8.19 -2.27 5.26
CA SER A 162 7.15 -1.28 4.92
C SER A 162 7.67 0.16 5.07
N LYS A 163 7.17 1.08 4.23
CA LYS A 163 7.36 2.52 4.43
C LYS A 163 6.91 2.89 5.86
N PRO A 164 7.60 3.75 6.61
CA PRO A 164 8.63 4.69 6.18
C PRO A 164 10.08 4.16 6.20
N TYR A 165 10.30 2.86 6.32
CA TYR A 165 11.65 2.30 6.21
C TYR A 165 12.23 2.53 4.81
N ALA A 166 13.56 2.61 4.74
CA ALA A 166 14.28 3.05 3.54
C ALA A 166 14.35 2.00 2.42
N ASP A 167 14.07 0.74 2.75
CA ASP A 167 14.38 -0.43 1.94
C ASP A 167 13.83 -0.31 0.50
N MET A 168 12.52 -0.15 0.35
CA MET A 168 11.89 -0.07 -0.97
C MET A 168 12.24 1.23 -1.73
N TYR A 169 12.48 2.34 -1.02
CA TYR A 169 12.92 3.59 -1.66
C TYR A 169 14.31 3.44 -2.28
N HIS A 170 15.25 2.84 -1.55
CA HIS A 170 16.59 2.55 -2.06
C HIS A 170 16.54 1.54 -3.21
N LEU A 171 15.76 0.48 -3.07
CA LEU A 171 15.58 -0.53 -4.11
C LEU A 171 15.01 0.06 -5.40
N ALA A 172 14.04 1.00 -5.29
CA ALA A 172 13.50 1.71 -6.45
C ALA A 172 14.58 2.53 -7.16
N ALA A 173 15.37 3.29 -6.41
CA ALA A 173 16.47 4.11 -6.95
C ALA A 173 17.55 3.24 -7.63
N GLU A 174 17.92 2.12 -7.02
CA GLU A 174 18.87 1.15 -7.56
C GLU A 174 18.37 0.55 -8.87
N LYS A 175 17.14 0.00 -8.89
CA LYS A 175 16.57 -0.62 -10.09
C LYS A 175 16.37 0.35 -11.24
N LEU A 176 16.03 1.61 -10.94
CA LEU A 176 15.91 2.67 -11.94
C LEU A 176 17.27 3.23 -12.39
N ASN A 177 18.32 2.97 -11.64
CA ASN A 177 19.61 3.62 -11.79
C ASN A 177 19.52 5.17 -11.78
N VAL A 178 18.70 5.70 -10.86
CA VAL A 178 18.43 7.14 -10.69
C VAL A 178 18.79 7.54 -9.26
N PRO A 179 19.54 8.66 -9.06
CA PRO A 179 19.83 9.17 -7.71
C PRO A 179 18.55 9.49 -6.94
N LEU A 180 18.50 9.14 -5.66
CA LEU A 180 17.34 9.38 -4.78
C LEU A 180 16.80 10.82 -4.88
N GLY A 181 17.71 11.83 -4.86
CA GLY A 181 17.33 13.23 -4.95
C GLY A 181 16.68 13.66 -6.29
N GLN A 182 16.68 12.80 -7.30
CA GLN A 182 16.02 13.01 -8.58
C GLN A 182 14.73 12.20 -8.74
N ILE A 183 14.28 11.53 -7.68
CA ILE A 183 13.01 10.79 -7.66
C ILE A 183 12.00 11.58 -6.85
N LEU A 184 10.81 11.80 -7.40
CA LEU A 184 9.68 12.38 -6.69
C LEU A 184 8.73 11.25 -6.29
N HIS A 185 8.61 10.99 -4.98
CA HIS A 185 7.61 10.06 -4.43
C HIS A 185 6.29 10.78 -4.21
N VAL A 186 5.20 10.18 -4.66
CA VAL A 186 3.84 10.70 -4.53
C VAL A 186 3.03 9.76 -3.64
N GLY A 187 2.44 10.29 -2.59
CA GLY A 187 1.61 9.51 -1.67
C GLY A 187 0.72 10.40 -0.80
N ASP A 188 -0.25 9.78 -0.11
CA ASP A 188 -1.25 10.48 0.71
C ASP A 188 -0.88 10.54 2.19
N ASP A 189 -0.01 9.66 2.66
CA ASP A 189 0.36 9.57 4.07
C ASP A 189 1.63 10.39 4.40
N LEU A 190 1.49 11.29 5.39
CA LEU A 190 2.57 12.19 5.79
C LEU A 190 3.75 11.47 6.46
N THR A 191 3.52 10.32 7.08
CA THR A 191 4.54 9.56 7.81
C THR A 191 5.22 8.55 6.92
N THR A 192 4.45 7.73 6.24
CA THR A 192 4.99 6.65 5.42
C THR A 192 5.54 7.18 4.10
N ASP A 193 4.81 8.03 3.39
CA ASP A 193 5.22 8.52 2.07
C ASP A 193 6.08 9.76 2.14
N VAL A 194 5.55 10.83 2.78
CA VAL A 194 6.26 12.12 2.77
C VAL A 194 7.53 12.06 3.62
N ALA A 195 7.41 11.72 4.90
CA ALA A 195 8.57 11.67 5.78
C ALA A 195 9.51 10.52 5.44
N GLY A 196 8.97 9.36 5.02
CA GLY A 196 9.77 8.22 4.55
C GLY A 196 10.65 8.61 3.37
N ALA A 197 10.07 9.15 2.30
CA ALA A 197 10.80 9.57 1.11
C ALA A 197 11.87 10.65 1.42
N ILE A 198 11.49 11.69 2.20
CA ILE A 198 12.43 12.77 2.55
C ILE A 198 13.62 12.27 3.36
N ARG A 199 13.40 11.37 4.34
CA ARG A 199 14.48 10.79 5.14
C ARG A 199 15.45 9.95 4.32
N CYS A 200 14.97 9.37 3.21
CA CYS A 200 15.82 8.65 2.26
C CYS A 200 16.55 9.58 1.28
N GLY A 201 16.26 10.89 1.28
CA GLY A 201 16.85 11.85 0.35
C GLY A 201 16.07 12.00 -0.96
N MET A 202 14.88 11.43 -1.07
CA MET A 202 13.96 11.66 -2.20
C MET A 202 13.22 12.98 -2.06
N GLN A 203 12.67 13.46 -3.16
CA GLN A 203 11.65 14.50 -3.16
C GLN A 203 10.29 13.89 -2.85
N ALA A 204 9.39 14.64 -2.21
CA ALA A 204 8.06 14.13 -1.84
C ALA A 204 6.95 15.07 -2.32
N CYS A 205 5.93 14.48 -2.93
CA CYS A 205 4.66 15.11 -3.25
C CYS A 205 3.57 14.50 -2.36
N TRP A 206 2.92 15.34 -1.58
CA TRP A 206 1.77 14.93 -0.80
C TRP A 206 0.49 15.14 -1.63
N ILE A 207 -0.23 14.06 -1.92
CA ILE A 207 -1.60 14.17 -2.42
C ILE A 207 -2.53 14.26 -1.22
N LYS A 208 -3.08 15.45 -1.04
CA LYS A 208 -3.82 15.79 0.16
C LYS A 208 -5.20 15.11 0.17
N PRO A 209 -5.53 14.27 1.18
CA PRO A 209 -6.89 13.77 1.39
C PRO A 209 -7.90 14.93 1.56
N GLU A 210 -9.16 14.68 1.17
CA GLU A 210 -10.23 15.65 1.46
C GLU A 210 -10.25 16.00 2.94
N ASN A 211 -10.38 17.30 3.26
CA ASN A 211 -10.41 17.84 4.63
C ASN A 211 -9.13 17.70 5.46
N ALA A 212 -8.03 17.18 4.92
CA ALA A 212 -6.74 17.24 5.60
C ALA A 212 -6.16 18.67 5.53
N ASP A 213 -5.47 19.08 6.59
CA ASP A 213 -4.72 20.34 6.65
C ASP A 213 -3.35 20.05 7.25
N LEU A 214 -2.29 20.29 6.47
CA LEU A 214 -0.92 20.07 6.89
C LEU A 214 -0.56 20.77 8.20
N MET A 215 -1.14 21.95 8.42
CA MET A 215 -0.88 22.75 9.63
C MET A 215 -1.59 22.25 10.87
N GLN A 216 -2.59 21.39 10.71
CA GLN A 216 -3.39 20.82 11.80
C GLN A 216 -3.10 19.36 12.06
N THR A 217 -2.30 18.73 11.19
CA THR A 217 -1.98 17.30 11.29
C THR A 217 -0.78 17.09 12.20
N ALA A 218 -0.96 16.33 13.30
CA ALA A 218 0.09 16.04 14.28
C ALA A 218 1.31 15.33 13.69
N ASP A 219 1.10 14.59 12.58
CA ASP A 219 2.13 13.78 11.92
C ASP A 219 2.96 14.56 10.88
N SER A 220 2.68 15.84 10.66
CA SER A 220 3.43 16.68 9.70
C SER A 220 4.80 17.11 10.24
N ARG A 221 5.66 16.16 10.53
CA ARG A 221 7.02 16.42 11.03
C ARG A 221 7.99 16.91 9.96
N LEU A 222 7.72 16.56 8.69
CA LEU A 222 8.52 16.97 7.53
C LEU A 222 7.59 17.50 6.45
N LEU A 223 7.82 18.73 6.01
CA LEU A 223 7.05 19.34 4.94
C LEU A 223 7.37 18.64 3.61
N PRO A 224 6.37 18.31 2.77
CA PRO A 224 6.60 17.82 1.42
C PRO A 224 7.29 18.91 0.57
N HIS A 225 7.85 18.57 -0.58
CA HIS A 225 8.28 19.55 -1.56
C HIS A 225 7.07 20.22 -2.19
N VAL A 226 6.06 19.42 -2.53
CA VAL A 226 4.84 19.91 -3.15
C VAL A 226 3.60 19.21 -2.57
N GLU A 227 2.52 19.96 -2.45
CA GLU A 227 1.17 19.48 -2.10
C GLU A 227 0.27 19.62 -3.32
N ILE A 228 -0.51 18.60 -3.58
CA ILE A 228 -1.57 18.58 -4.60
C ILE A 228 -2.88 18.08 -3.97
N SER A 229 -4.01 18.48 -4.53
CA SER A 229 -5.35 17.98 -4.15
C SER A 229 -5.93 17.03 -5.20
N ARG A 230 -5.31 16.93 -6.36
CA ARG A 230 -5.71 16.07 -7.48
C ARG A 230 -4.46 15.56 -8.18
N LEU A 231 -4.48 14.28 -8.52
CA LEU A 231 -3.34 13.62 -9.20
C LEU A 231 -2.99 14.32 -10.52
N ALA A 232 -4.01 14.75 -11.28
CA ALA A 232 -3.84 15.47 -12.54
C ALA A 232 -2.97 16.75 -12.44
N SER A 233 -2.84 17.33 -11.24
CA SER A 233 -1.96 18.49 -11.04
C SER A 233 -0.49 18.18 -11.36
N LEU A 234 -0.05 16.92 -11.25
CA LEU A 234 1.32 16.51 -11.59
C LEU A 234 1.68 16.76 -13.05
N THR A 235 0.69 16.80 -13.94
CA THR A 235 0.93 17.07 -15.38
C THR A 235 1.49 18.47 -15.65
N SER A 236 1.36 19.41 -14.70
CA SER A 236 1.99 20.74 -14.82
C SER A 236 3.50 20.73 -14.54
N LEU A 237 4.08 19.60 -14.16
CA LEU A 237 5.53 19.42 -14.03
C LEU A 237 6.20 18.96 -15.35
N ILE A 238 5.37 18.52 -16.32
CA ILE A 238 5.84 18.15 -17.66
C ILE A 238 6.24 19.41 -18.44
#